data_98f703b316841ec40546f04bb9842053
#
_entry.id   98f703b316841ec40546f04bb9842053
#
_cell.length_a   1.000
_cell.length_b   1.000
_cell.length_c   1.000
_cell.angle_alpha   90.00
_cell.angle_beta   90.00
_cell.angle_gamma   90.00
#
_symmetry.space_group_name_H-M   'P 1'
#
loop_
_entity.id
_entity.type
_entity.pdbx_description
1 polymer ?
#
loop_
_entity_poly.entity_id
_entity_poly.type
_entity_poly.pdbx_seq_one_letter_code
_entity_poly.pdbx_strand_id
1 'polypeptide(L)'
;MDRPWIGLRAGAFCLLLASYAYFWHSRDWNTASRLMLTYSLVDRGSLSIDGLQDQTGDKAFFQGRYYSDKLPGYPFLATVPYASMRALGARPHPLDGPALAHWPSDYGVTLATSGLLTAATAVVLMGLARDLGCSARSSVLVALAYGLATPAYVYATLAYGHQVSAFALLSSLALLARTGARRDGLCAFLAGLLASYAAVVELQVGPVSAVLGFFLLGQVAAGRRRWDAIAAFGIGALIPALLMMLYNTLAFGGPLDMGYFHHATAQFAKVHSRENPLGIGRPDWDRVVPLLWGRYRGLLFYAPILALAAPGWVAMAVRKRWSLAAVSLAACVAVFAVNLSYPEWTGGWSTGPRLLTPLLPFAMIPVAGLLGGRWRFVGPTAVGLALAGAGLMLMFQAVGARIPQDVHDPLVEVVWPLWRGEAVPMWWTGERFARNLFGLVAPGAVAGLAPSWAWLQFAPLVVAQAIGAALLTRAARPEADAPVG
;
A
#
# COMPACT_ATOMS: atom_id res chain seq x y z
N MET A 1 -25.99 6.99 7.90
CA MET A 1 -25.09 5.89 8.35
C MET A 1 -25.45 5.59 9.79
N ASP A 2 -25.81 4.34 10.08
CA ASP A 2 -26.23 3.92 11.40
C ASP A 2 -25.03 3.93 12.37
N ARG A 3 -25.25 4.37 13.62
CA ARG A 3 -24.20 4.46 14.66
C ARG A 3 -23.37 3.17 14.79
N PRO A 4 -23.95 1.96 14.75
CA PRO A 4 -23.17 0.71 14.82
C PRO A 4 -22.18 0.55 13.67
N TRP A 5 -22.55 0.98 12.46
CA TRP A 5 -21.67 0.88 11.29
C TRP A 5 -20.46 1.82 11.37
N ILE A 6 -20.63 3.02 11.92
CA ILE A 6 -19.52 3.94 12.19
C ILE A 6 -18.55 3.33 13.19
N GLY A 7 -19.07 2.72 14.28
CA GLY A 7 -18.25 2.03 15.27
C GLY A 7 -17.42 0.88 14.69
N LEU A 8 -18.01 0.05 13.82
CA LEU A 8 -17.29 -1.04 13.16
C LEU A 8 -16.15 -0.54 12.26
N ARG A 9 -16.38 0.53 11.50
CA ARG A 9 -15.36 1.14 10.64
C ARG A 9 -14.22 1.74 11.46
N ALA A 10 -14.56 2.48 12.52
CA ALA A 10 -13.56 3.04 13.43
C ALA A 10 -12.77 1.94 14.14
N GLY A 11 -13.41 0.89 14.63
CA GLY A 11 -12.75 -0.23 15.28
C GLY A 11 -11.81 -0.99 14.33
N ALA A 12 -12.22 -1.26 13.09
CA ALA A 12 -11.35 -1.88 12.09
C ALA A 12 -10.15 -0.98 11.75
N PHE A 13 -10.37 0.32 11.58
CA PHE A 13 -9.31 1.30 11.35
C PHE A 13 -8.29 1.30 12.51
N CYS A 14 -8.77 1.41 13.76
CA CYS A 14 -7.90 1.46 14.94
C CYS A 14 -7.13 0.15 15.13
N LEU A 15 -7.76 -1.02 14.92
CA LEU A 15 -7.10 -2.31 15.04
C LEU A 15 -5.96 -2.46 14.01
N LEU A 16 -6.21 -2.06 12.76
CA LEU A 16 -5.21 -2.11 11.70
C LEU A 16 -4.07 -1.12 11.99
N LEU A 17 -4.39 0.11 12.33
CA LEU A 17 -3.37 1.13 12.61
C LEU A 17 -2.50 0.74 13.82
N ALA A 18 -3.10 0.21 14.89
CA ALA A 18 -2.38 -0.31 16.05
C ALA A 18 -1.48 -1.50 15.67
N SER A 19 -1.94 -2.38 14.76
CA SER A 19 -1.13 -3.48 14.25
C SER A 19 0.09 -2.99 13.48
N TYR A 20 -0.05 -1.91 12.71
CA TYR A 20 1.07 -1.31 11.97
C TYR A 20 2.02 -0.57 12.91
N ALA A 21 1.49 0.15 13.88
CA ALA A 21 2.28 0.86 14.91
C ALA A 21 3.13 -0.08 15.78
N TYR A 22 2.82 -1.38 15.81
CA TYR A 22 3.60 -2.35 16.57
C TYR A 22 5.03 -2.53 16.06
N PHE A 23 5.28 -2.32 14.75
CA PHE A 23 6.56 -2.54 14.10
C PHE A 23 7.28 -1.23 13.77
N TRP A 24 8.59 -1.23 14.03
CA TRP A 24 9.46 -0.13 13.67
C TRP A 24 10.61 -0.65 12.80
N HIS A 25 10.40 -0.59 11.48
CA HIS A 25 11.44 -0.97 10.53
C HIS A 25 12.46 0.15 10.31
N SER A 26 13.72 -0.22 10.08
CA SER A 26 14.72 0.70 9.58
C SER A 26 14.35 1.14 8.16
N ARG A 27 14.85 2.29 7.71
CA ARG A 27 14.71 2.71 6.31
C ARG A 27 15.65 1.93 5.39
N ASP A 28 15.36 1.92 4.10
CA ASP A 28 16.23 1.51 3.00
C ASP A 28 16.48 2.69 2.06
N TRP A 29 17.23 2.47 0.98
CA TRP A 29 17.51 3.54 0.01
C TRP A 29 16.24 4.14 -0.59
N ASN A 30 15.26 3.30 -0.93
CA ASN A 30 14.01 3.75 -1.55
C ASN A 30 13.16 4.61 -0.61
N THR A 31 13.00 4.17 0.65
CA THR A 31 12.28 4.95 1.66
C THR A 31 13.08 6.18 2.07
N ALA A 32 14.41 6.06 2.20
CA ALA A 32 15.30 7.16 2.51
C ALA A 32 15.23 8.27 1.47
N SER A 33 15.28 7.95 0.17
CA SER A 33 15.19 8.94 -0.90
C SER A 33 13.96 9.84 -0.77
N ARG A 34 12.79 9.25 -0.49
CA ARG A 34 11.54 10.00 -0.26
C ARG A 34 11.58 10.84 1.01
N LEU A 35 12.07 10.26 2.10
CA LEU A 35 12.13 10.96 3.39
C LEU A 35 13.17 12.08 3.39
N MET A 36 14.31 11.92 2.68
CA MET A 36 15.32 12.98 2.55
C MET A 36 14.74 14.22 1.85
N LEU A 37 13.94 14.04 0.81
CA LEU A 37 13.25 15.17 0.18
C LEU A 37 12.23 15.81 1.14
N THR A 38 11.47 15.00 1.89
CA THR A 38 10.54 15.50 2.92
C THR A 38 11.26 16.38 3.95
N TYR A 39 12.41 15.90 4.48
CA TYR A 39 13.19 16.62 5.47
C TYR A 39 13.83 17.89 4.89
N SER A 40 14.33 17.82 3.66
CA SER A 40 14.87 18.98 2.97
C SER A 40 13.83 20.08 2.78
N LEU A 41 12.61 19.70 2.39
CA LEU A 41 11.51 20.65 2.21
C LEU A 41 11.14 21.36 3.53
N VAL A 42 11.00 20.61 4.62
CA VAL A 42 10.53 21.17 5.89
C VAL A 42 11.64 21.87 6.67
N ASP A 43 12.81 21.27 6.79
CA ASP A 43 13.88 21.80 7.63
C ASP A 43 14.72 22.88 6.93
N ARG A 44 14.74 22.90 5.58
CA ARG A 44 15.65 23.76 4.80
C ARG A 44 14.97 24.53 3.67
N GLY A 45 13.70 24.28 3.38
CA GLY A 45 12.99 24.88 2.24
C GLY A 45 13.63 24.51 0.88
N SER A 46 14.32 23.37 0.79
CA SER A 46 15.11 22.97 -0.38
C SER A 46 14.48 21.80 -1.11
N LEU A 47 14.50 21.84 -2.45
CA LEU A 47 14.15 20.71 -3.31
C LEU A 47 15.30 19.70 -3.45
N SER A 48 16.56 20.12 -3.20
CA SER A 48 17.71 19.22 -3.20
C SER A 48 17.85 18.47 -1.88
N ILE A 49 18.47 17.30 -1.94
CA ILE A 49 18.82 16.48 -0.76
C ILE A 49 20.30 16.62 -0.40
N ASP A 50 20.97 17.69 -0.86
CA ASP A 50 22.37 17.97 -0.52
C ASP A 50 22.58 17.94 0.99
N GLY A 51 23.67 17.31 1.45
CA GLY A 51 23.93 17.05 2.86
C GLY A 51 23.22 15.82 3.43
N LEU A 52 22.21 15.26 2.75
CA LEU A 52 21.50 14.01 3.11
C LEU A 52 21.75 12.88 2.09
N GLN A 53 22.40 13.19 0.96
CA GLN A 53 22.57 12.30 -0.19
C GLN A 53 23.31 10.99 0.13
N ASP A 54 24.12 10.96 1.18
CA ASP A 54 24.91 9.78 1.55
C ASP A 54 24.09 8.76 2.39
N GLN A 55 22.90 9.16 2.80
CA GLN A 55 21.95 8.30 3.49
C GLN A 55 21.07 7.47 2.54
N THR A 56 21.24 7.62 1.21
CA THR A 56 20.53 6.83 0.20
C THR A 56 21.40 6.57 -1.02
N GLY A 57 21.24 5.38 -1.62
CA GLY A 57 21.76 5.08 -2.97
C GLY A 57 20.77 5.43 -4.09
N ASP A 58 19.49 5.59 -3.74
CA ASP A 58 18.42 6.00 -4.66
C ASP A 58 18.39 7.53 -4.72
N LYS A 59 19.22 8.10 -5.59
CA LYS A 59 19.38 9.57 -5.76
C LYS A 59 19.65 9.94 -7.20
N ALA A 60 19.18 11.13 -7.59
CA ALA A 60 19.49 11.78 -8.84
C ALA A 60 20.61 12.81 -8.65
N PHE A 61 21.44 13.02 -9.68
CA PHE A 61 22.45 14.06 -9.70
C PHE A 61 22.23 14.94 -10.93
N PHE A 62 22.00 16.22 -10.71
CA PHE A 62 21.74 17.19 -11.77
C PHE A 62 22.33 18.55 -11.44
N GLN A 63 23.10 19.13 -12.37
CA GLN A 63 23.75 20.44 -12.26
C GLN A 63 24.48 20.68 -10.94
N GLY A 64 25.26 19.68 -10.49
CA GLY A 64 26.09 19.80 -9.28
C GLY A 64 25.33 19.58 -7.95
N ARG A 65 24.06 19.19 -7.97
CA ARG A 65 23.22 18.95 -6.79
C ARG A 65 22.61 17.54 -6.79
N TYR A 66 22.34 17.03 -5.59
CA TYR A 66 21.64 15.78 -5.40
C TYR A 66 20.15 16.01 -5.12
N TYR A 67 19.33 15.15 -5.71
CA TYR A 67 17.87 15.15 -5.56
C TYR A 67 17.37 13.74 -5.26
N SER A 68 16.14 13.63 -4.74
CA SER A 68 15.45 12.33 -4.75
C SER A 68 15.25 11.89 -6.20
N ASP A 69 15.55 10.63 -6.51
CA ASP A 69 15.21 10.02 -7.79
C ASP A 69 13.72 9.67 -7.88
N LYS A 70 13.01 9.66 -6.76
CA LYS A 70 11.58 9.32 -6.68
C LYS A 70 10.69 10.51 -7.01
N LEU A 71 9.49 10.22 -7.48
CA LEU A 71 8.47 11.25 -7.70
C LEU A 71 8.07 11.95 -6.40
N PRO A 72 7.71 13.27 -6.47
CA PRO A 72 7.53 14.10 -5.30
C PRO A 72 6.22 13.86 -4.52
N GLY A 73 5.28 13.05 -5.03
CA GLY A 73 3.97 12.88 -4.42
C GLY A 73 4.02 12.35 -2.99
N TYR A 74 4.79 11.28 -2.73
CA TYR A 74 4.95 10.79 -1.36
C TYR A 74 5.67 11.81 -0.46
N PRO A 75 6.83 12.40 -0.84
CA PRO A 75 7.47 13.46 -0.07
C PRO A 75 6.55 14.62 0.28
N PHE A 76 5.75 15.12 -0.67
CA PHE A 76 4.81 16.23 -0.41
C PHE A 76 3.76 15.87 0.63
N LEU A 77 3.18 14.67 0.57
CA LEU A 77 2.26 14.21 1.62
C LEU A 77 2.96 14.12 2.98
N ALA A 78 4.17 13.59 2.98
CA ALA A 78 4.96 13.34 4.18
C ALA A 78 5.43 14.64 4.87
N THR A 79 5.44 15.77 4.16
CA THR A 79 5.74 17.08 4.79
C THR A 79 4.74 17.43 5.88
N VAL A 80 3.47 17.07 5.73
CA VAL A 80 2.42 17.40 6.70
C VAL A 80 2.69 16.77 8.07
N PRO A 81 2.80 15.44 8.22
CA PRO A 81 3.11 14.84 9.51
C PRO A 81 4.50 15.22 10.03
N TYR A 82 5.50 15.37 9.15
CA TYR A 82 6.83 15.76 9.60
C TYR A 82 6.86 17.20 10.14
N ALA A 83 6.26 18.15 9.45
CA ALA A 83 6.13 19.54 9.92
C ALA A 83 5.36 19.62 11.25
N SER A 84 4.31 18.79 11.42
CA SER A 84 3.59 18.70 12.69
C SER A 84 4.51 18.18 13.81
N MET A 85 5.32 17.16 13.56
CA MET A 85 6.30 16.67 14.53
C MET A 85 7.33 17.76 14.88
N ARG A 86 7.81 18.53 13.90
CA ARG A 86 8.73 19.65 14.09
C ARG A 86 8.08 20.75 14.96
N ALA A 87 6.84 21.09 14.68
CA ALA A 87 6.08 22.08 15.47
C ALA A 87 5.84 21.63 16.92
N LEU A 88 5.78 20.31 17.16
CA LEU A 88 5.67 19.71 18.50
C LEU A 88 7.04 19.53 19.20
N GLY A 89 8.13 20.06 18.64
CA GLY A 89 9.45 20.07 19.26
C GLY A 89 10.37 18.90 18.86
N ALA A 90 10.00 18.08 17.86
CA ALA A 90 10.93 17.08 17.35
C ALA A 90 12.18 17.76 16.75
N ARG A 91 13.36 17.17 16.96
CA ARG A 91 14.61 17.67 16.39
C ARG A 91 14.62 17.51 14.87
N PRO A 92 15.37 18.39 14.14
CA PRO A 92 15.63 18.21 12.72
C PRO A 92 16.22 16.84 12.45
N HIS A 93 15.97 16.29 11.25
CA HIS A 93 16.65 15.07 10.86
C HIS A 93 18.16 15.34 10.69
N PRO A 94 19.06 14.51 11.30
CA PRO A 94 20.50 14.75 11.22
C PRO A 94 21.00 14.61 9.78
N LEU A 95 21.97 15.48 9.41
CA LEU A 95 22.61 15.45 8.10
C LEU A 95 23.55 14.25 7.93
N ASP A 96 24.15 13.78 9.03
CA ASP A 96 24.99 12.61 9.11
C ASP A 96 24.24 11.43 9.74
N GLY A 97 24.55 10.25 9.32
CA GLY A 97 23.97 9.03 9.86
C GLY A 97 23.96 7.86 8.87
N PRO A 98 23.82 6.64 9.38
CA PRO A 98 23.83 5.47 8.51
C PRO A 98 22.57 5.42 7.61
N ALA A 99 22.76 4.89 6.39
CA ALA A 99 21.68 4.69 5.42
C ALA A 99 20.58 3.78 6.00
N LEU A 100 20.98 2.70 6.66
CA LEU A 100 20.08 1.76 7.33
C LEU A 100 19.99 2.09 8.82
N ALA A 101 18.99 2.86 9.21
CA ALA A 101 18.81 3.34 10.56
C ALA A 101 17.35 3.32 11.00
N HIS A 102 17.16 3.38 12.32
CA HIS A 102 15.84 3.53 12.94
C HIS A 102 15.73 4.96 13.51
N TRP A 103 15.04 5.83 12.79
CA TRP A 103 14.79 7.19 13.22
C TRP A 103 13.34 7.38 13.66
N PRO A 104 13.07 8.02 14.82
CA PRO A 104 11.70 8.30 15.26
C PRO A 104 10.88 9.09 14.25
N SER A 105 11.54 10.01 13.52
CA SER A 105 10.90 10.77 12.43
C SER A 105 10.43 9.85 11.29
N ASP A 106 11.28 8.88 10.88
CA ASP A 106 10.94 7.92 9.83
C ASP A 106 9.73 7.07 10.25
N TYR A 107 9.72 6.59 11.50
CA TYR A 107 8.61 5.82 12.04
C TYR A 107 7.30 6.63 12.08
N GLY A 108 7.34 7.83 12.66
CA GLY A 108 6.14 8.68 12.80
C GLY A 108 5.56 9.10 11.45
N VAL A 109 6.41 9.51 10.51
CA VAL A 109 5.99 9.86 9.15
C VAL A 109 5.43 8.65 8.41
N THR A 110 6.07 7.49 8.50
CA THR A 110 5.59 6.25 7.85
C THR A 110 4.22 5.83 8.38
N LEU A 111 4.05 5.84 9.71
CA LEU A 111 2.77 5.49 10.34
C LEU A 111 1.65 6.47 9.95
N ALA A 112 1.96 7.78 9.92
CA ALA A 112 1.00 8.83 9.57
C ALA A 112 0.69 8.92 8.07
N THR A 113 1.47 8.26 7.21
CA THR A 113 1.24 8.18 5.75
C THR A 113 0.84 6.77 5.34
N SER A 114 1.80 5.87 5.12
CA SER A 114 1.54 4.50 4.65
C SER A 114 0.61 3.73 5.59
N GLY A 115 0.86 3.76 6.89
CA GLY A 115 0.05 3.05 7.89
C GLY A 115 -1.39 3.55 7.93
N LEU A 116 -1.57 4.85 8.10
CA LEU A 116 -2.88 5.49 8.18
C LEU A 116 -3.69 5.27 6.91
N LEU A 117 -3.08 5.46 5.72
CA LEU A 117 -3.77 5.30 4.45
C LEU A 117 -4.08 3.84 4.11
N THR A 118 -3.26 2.88 4.57
CA THR A 118 -3.60 1.44 4.46
C THR A 118 -4.84 1.11 5.30
N ALA A 119 -4.91 1.57 6.54
CA ALA A 119 -6.08 1.39 7.39
C ALA A 119 -7.33 2.08 6.80
N ALA A 120 -7.17 3.28 6.23
CA ALA A 120 -8.24 3.99 5.54
C ALA A 120 -8.71 3.23 4.27
N THR A 121 -7.80 2.62 3.50
CA THR A 121 -8.13 1.76 2.34
C THR A 121 -9.04 0.60 2.76
N ALA A 122 -8.73 -0.06 3.87
CA ALA A 122 -9.57 -1.13 4.43
C ALA A 122 -10.99 -0.64 4.76
N VAL A 123 -11.11 0.59 5.30
CA VAL A 123 -12.41 1.21 5.60
C VAL A 123 -13.18 1.57 4.33
N VAL A 124 -12.51 2.01 3.26
CA VAL A 124 -13.15 2.23 1.95
C VAL A 124 -13.65 0.90 1.38
N LEU A 125 -12.86 -0.18 1.47
CA LEU A 125 -13.27 -1.52 1.06
C LEU A 125 -14.49 -2.02 1.84
N MET A 126 -14.60 -1.74 3.14
CA MET A 126 -15.82 -2.07 3.91
C MET A 126 -17.06 -1.43 3.31
N GLY A 127 -16.95 -0.17 2.86
CA GLY A 127 -18.04 0.54 2.19
C GLY A 127 -18.44 -0.15 0.88
N LEU A 128 -17.48 -0.42 0.00
CA LEU A 128 -17.72 -1.11 -1.26
C LEU A 128 -18.27 -2.54 -1.06
N ALA A 129 -17.78 -3.25 -0.05
CA ALA A 129 -18.30 -4.58 0.31
C ALA A 129 -19.78 -4.53 0.70
N ARG A 130 -20.21 -3.53 1.47
CA ARG A 130 -21.63 -3.30 1.79
C ARG A 130 -22.45 -3.03 0.53
N ASP A 131 -21.95 -2.19 -0.37
CA ASP A 131 -22.62 -1.85 -1.63
C ASP A 131 -22.75 -3.10 -2.55
N LEU A 132 -21.87 -4.08 -2.40
CA LEU A 132 -21.90 -5.39 -3.06
C LEU A 132 -22.82 -6.41 -2.36
N GLY A 133 -23.42 -6.05 -1.22
CA GLY A 133 -24.37 -6.89 -0.47
C GLY A 133 -23.73 -7.76 0.61
N CYS A 134 -22.49 -7.47 1.02
CA CYS A 134 -21.88 -8.14 2.16
C CYS A 134 -22.61 -7.83 3.46
N SER A 135 -22.71 -8.83 4.34
CA SER A 135 -23.05 -8.58 5.74
C SER A 135 -22.01 -7.71 6.43
N ALA A 136 -22.33 -7.13 7.57
CA ALA A 136 -21.36 -6.37 8.36
C ALA A 136 -20.13 -7.22 8.71
N ARG A 137 -20.31 -8.49 9.07
CA ARG A 137 -19.22 -9.45 9.34
C ARG A 137 -18.34 -9.70 8.13
N SER A 138 -18.94 -9.96 6.96
CA SER A 138 -18.19 -10.17 5.74
C SER A 138 -17.41 -8.90 5.33
N SER A 139 -17.97 -7.71 5.58
CA SER A 139 -17.28 -6.45 5.31
C SER A 139 -16.08 -6.22 6.24
N VAL A 140 -16.21 -6.57 7.53
CA VAL A 140 -15.08 -6.58 8.48
C VAL A 140 -14.02 -7.57 8.05
N LEU A 141 -14.42 -8.81 7.65
CA LEU A 141 -13.47 -9.81 7.13
C LEU A 141 -12.69 -9.29 5.92
N VAL A 142 -13.34 -8.66 4.96
CA VAL A 142 -12.68 -8.07 3.78
C VAL A 142 -11.64 -7.03 4.20
N ALA A 143 -11.98 -6.14 5.14
CA ALA A 143 -11.07 -5.10 5.62
C ALA A 143 -9.87 -5.68 6.35
N LEU A 144 -10.09 -6.60 7.30
CA LEU A 144 -9.00 -7.22 8.06
C LEU A 144 -8.14 -8.12 7.19
N ALA A 145 -8.73 -8.86 6.25
CA ALA A 145 -7.99 -9.66 5.29
C ALA A 145 -7.10 -8.80 4.38
N TYR A 146 -7.61 -7.67 3.85
CA TYR A 146 -6.78 -6.73 3.11
C TYR A 146 -5.60 -6.26 3.95
N GLY A 147 -5.87 -5.76 5.16
CA GLY A 147 -4.87 -5.08 5.98
C GLY A 147 -3.89 -5.99 6.71
N LEU A 148 -4.22 -7.27 6.96
CA LEU A 148 -3.38 -8.20 7.73
C LEU A 148 -2.95 -9.43 6.94
N ALA A 149 -3.73 -9.84 5.91
CA ALA A 149 -3.53 -11.11 5.20
C ALA A 149 -3.03 -10.92 3.76
N THR A 150 -2.56 -9.72 3.42
CA THR A 150 -1.94 -9.41 2.12
C THR A 150 -0.65 -8.61 2.34
N PRO A 151 0.19 -8.45 1.31
CA PRO A 151 1.37 -7.58 1.36
C PRO A 151 1.08 -6.13 1.80
N ALA A 152 -0.18 -5.68 1.79
CA ALA A 152 -0.56 -4.39 2.36
C ALA A 152 -0.10 -4.23 3.81
N TYR A 153 -0.08 -5.31 4.61
CA TYR A 153 0.42 -5.28 5.99
C TYR A 153 1.89 -4.83 6.04
N VAL A 154 2.73 -5.45 5.25
CA VAL A 154 4.17 -5.16 5.21
C VAL A 154 4.41 -3.73 4.74
N TYR A 155 3.76 -3.32 3.66
CA TYR A 155 3.97 -1.98 3.08
C TYR A 155 3.26 -0.86 3.83
N ALA A 156 2.37 -1.15 4.78
CA ALA A 156 1.84 -0.18 5.73
C ALA A 156 2.91 0.35 6.71
N THR A 157 3.99 -0.39 6.92
CA THR A 157 5.07 -0.06 7.85
C THR A 157 6.35 0.44 7.17
N LEU A 158 6.26 0.74 5.88
CA LEU A 158 7.37 1.24 5.07
C LEU A 158 6.96 2.51 4.31
N ALA A 159 7.88 3.47 4.19
CA ALA A 159 7.66 4.73 3.48
C ALA A 159 7.73 4.56 1.94
N TYR A 160 7.07 3.53 1.41
CA TYR A 160 6.88 3.34 -0.04
C TYR A 160 5.60 4.04 -0.51
N GLY A 161 5.55 4.44 -1.78
CA GLY A 161 4.38 5.08 -2.38
C GLY A 161 3.17 4.16 -2.57
N HIS A 162 3.36 2.84 -2.58
CA HIS A 162 2.35 1.84 -2.95
C HIS A 162 1.04 1.95 -2.18
N GLN A 163 1.08 2.17 -0.85
CA GLN A 163 -0.13 2.28 -0.03
C GLN A 163 -0.84 3.61 -0.23
N VAL A 164 -0.09 4.69 -0.45
CA VAL A 164 -0.64 6.00 -0.78
C VAL A 164 -1.37 5.95 -2.12
N SER A 165 -0.74 5.34 -3.13
CA SER A 165 -1.35 5.14 -4.46
C SER A 165 -2.58 4.22 -4.39
N ALA A 166 -2.50 3.11 -3.65
CA ALA A 166 -3.63 2.19 -3.46
C ALA A 166 -4.84 2.88 -2.83
N PHE A 167 -4.62 3.69 -1.78
CA PHE A 167 -5.66 4.50 -1.15
C PHE A 167 -6.28 5.50 -2.11
N ALA A 168 -5.45 6.25 -2.83
CA ALA A 168 -5.91 7.29 -3.74
C ALA A 168 -6.73 6.70 -4.89
N LEU A 169 -6.26 5.62 -5.52
CA LEU A 169 -6.96 4.95 -6.61
C LEU A 169 -8.27 4.31 -6.16
N LEU A 170 -8.28 3.58 -5.03
CA LEU A 170 -9.51 2.96 -4.52
C LEU A 170 -10.52 4.01 -4.09
N SER A 171 -10.09 5.10 -3.46
CA SER A 171 -10.96 6.21 -3.07
C SER A 171 -11.54 6.92 -4.29
N SER A 172 -10.75 7.11 -5.34
CA SER A 172 -11.22 7.61 -6.63
C SER A 172 -12.33 6.71 -7.21
N LEU A 173 -12.10 5.39 -7.25
CA LEU A 173 -13.13 4.43 -7.67
C LEU A 173 -14.39 4.54 -6.81
N ALA A 174 -14.25 4.58 -5.48
CA ALA A 174 -15.39 4.66 -4.56
C ALA A 174 -16.23 5.93 -4.75
N LEU A 175 -15.59 7.06 -5.08
CA LEU A 175 -16.27 8.31 -5.45
C LEU A 175 -17.01 8.17 -6.81
N LEU A 176 -16.38 7.55 -7.79
CA LEU A 176 -16.98 7.31 -9.10
C LEU A 176 -18.07 6.25 -9.07
N ALA A 177 -18.00 5.26 -8.18
CA ALA A 177 -19.04 4.21 -8.07
C ALA A 177 -20.38 4.74 -7.57
N ARG A 178 -20.39 5.89 -6.90
CA ARG A 178 -21.60 6.55 -6.39
C ARG A 178 -22.15 7.51 -7.45
N THR A 179 -23.16 7.08 -8.19
CA THR A 179 -23.87 7.90 -9.20
C THR A 179 -25.13 8.53 -8.61
N GLY A 180 -25.56 9.68 -9.15
CA GLY A 180 -26.80 10.36 -8.77
C GLY A 180 -26.73 11.11 -7.45
N ALA A 181 -25.54 11.33 -6.90
CA ALA A 181 -25.36 12.13 -5.70
C ALA A 181 -25.58 13.63 -5.99
N ARG A 182 -26.18 14.34 -5.05
CA ARG A 182 -26.40 15.81 -5.10
C ARG A 182 -25.10 16.61 -5.36
N ARG A 183 -23.91 15.97 -5.18
CA ARG A 183 -22.56 16.53 -5.36
C ARG A 183 -21.73 15.79 -6.41
N ASP A 184 -22.37 15.40 -7.52
CA ASP A 184 -21.74 14.56 -8.54
C ASP A 184 -20.45 15.18 -9.13
N GLY A 185 -20.47 16.50 -9.44
CA GLY A 185 -19.29 17.23 -9.90
C GLY A 185 -18.14 17.25 -8.88
N LEU A 186 -18.44 17.45 -7.59
CA LEU A 186 -17.42 17.40 -6.54
C LEU A 186 -16.82 16.00 -6.39
N CYS A 187 -17.65 14.95 -6.47
CA CYS A 187 -17.15 13.58 -6.45
C CYS A 187 -16.24 13.28 -7.65
N ALA A 188 -16.60 13.75 -8.83
CA ALA A 188 -15.76 13.60 -10.02
C ALA A 188 -14.45 14.40 -9.92
N PHE A 189 -14.50 15.63 -9.43
CA PHE A 189 -13.31 16.47 -9.18
C PHE A 189 -12.35 15.78 -8.20
N LEU A 190 -12.84 15.34 -7.04
CA LEU A 190 -12.01 14.65 -6.05
C LEU A 190 -11.49 13.31 -6.57
N ALA A 191 -12.27 12.60 -7.39
CA ALA A 191 -11.82 11.36 -8.02
C ALA A 191 -10.67 11.62 -8.99
N GLY A 192 -10.74 12.68 -9.81
CA GLY A 192 -9.67 13.08 -10.71
C GLY A 192 -8.40 13.49 -9.96
N LEU A 193 -8.56 14.30 -8.90
CA LEU A 193 -7.46 14.71 -8.04
C LEU A 193 -6.75 13.49 -7.44
N LEU A 194 -7.48 12.54 -6.87
CA LEU A 194 -6.90 11.34 -6.27
C LEU A 194 -6.27 10.40 -7.30
N ALA A 195 -6.90 10.21 -8.47
CA ALA A 195 -6.36 9.37 -9.53
C ALA A 195 -5.04 9.92 -10.08
N SER A 196 -4.97 11.23 -10.33
CA SER A 196 -3.73 11.89 -10.77
C SER A 196 -2.67 11.90 -9.67
N TYR A 197 -3.07 12.14 -8.40
CA TYR A 197 -2.14 12.12 -7.28
C TYR A 197 -1.47 10.74 -7.11
N ALA A 198 -2.20 9.65 -7.31
CA ALA A 198 -1.61 8.31 -7.30
C ALA A 198 -0.46 8.16 -8.31
N ALA A 199 -0.62 8.70 -9.52
CA ALA A 199 0.42 8.69 -10.55
C ALA A 199 1.60 9.60 -10.20
N VAL A 200 1.37 10.73 -9.49
CA VAL A 200 2.43 11.60 -8.96
C VAL A 200 3.18 10.97 -7.79
N VAL A 201 2.57 10.04 -7.07
CA VAL A 201 3.24 9.22 -6.06
C VAL A 201 4.06 8.11 -6.72
N GLU A 202 3.49 7.41 -7.69
CA GLU A 202 4.13 6.31 -8.43
C GLU A 202 3.64 6.28 -9.88
N LEU A 203 4.51 6.61 -10.81
CA LEU A 203 4.17 6.72 -12.24
C LEU A 203 3.60 5.41 -12.81
N GLN A 204 4.06 4.27 -12.31
CA GLN A 204 3.67 2.93 -12.76
C GLN A 204 2.17 2.63 -12.58
N VAL A 205 1.46 3.37 -11.71
CA VAL A 205 0.01 3.21 -11.54
C VAL A 205 -0.80 4.15 -12.44
N GLY A 206 -0.17 4.98 -13.24
CA GLY A 206 -0.83 5.86 -14.23
C GLY A 206 -1.85 5.15 -15.12
N PRO A 207 -1.58 3.94 -15.64
CA PRO A 207 -2.57 3.15 -16.38
C PRO A 207 -3.86 2.88 -15.61
N VAL A 208 -3.82 2.70 -14.29
CA VAL A 208 -5.03 2.55 -13.46
C VAL A 208 -5.80 3.88 -13.39
N SER A 209 -5.09 5.00 -13.30
CA SER A 209 -5.73 6.33 -13.35
C SER A 209 -6.48 6.54 -14.67
N ALA A 210 -5.91 6.08 -15.78
CA ALA A 210 -6.58 6.07 -17.09
C ALA A 210 -7.82 5.15 -17.10
N VAL A 211 -7.74 3.95 -16.52
CA VAL A 211 -8.88 3.03 -16.35
C VAL A 211 -10.04 3.73 -15.61
N LEU A 212 -9.74 4.50 -14.55
CA LEU A 212 -10.76 5.24 -13.81
C LEU A 212 -11.37 6.37 -14.65
N GLY A 213 -10.58 7.05 -15.47
CA GLY A 213 -11.07 8.01 -16.47
C GLY A 213 -12.02 7.36 -17.48
N PHE A 214 -11.63 6.21 -18.05
CA PHE A 214 -12.51 5.44 -18.96
C PHE A 214 -13.77 4.93 -18.25
N PHE A 215 -13.69 4.55 -16.98
CA PHE A 215 -14.86 4.18 -16.20
C PHE A 215 -15.85 5.36 -16.07
N LEU A 216 -15.36 6.57 -15.81
CA LEU A 216 -16.19 7.78 -15.82
C LEU A 216 -16.80 8.06 -17.18
N LEU A 217 -16.02 7.98 -18.27
CA LEU A 217 -16.52 8.14 -19.64
C LEU A 217 -17.64 7.15 -19.95
N GLY A 218 -17.47 5.88 -19.57
CA GLY A 218 -18.50 4.86 -19.71
C GLY A 218 -19.80 5.18 -18.93
N GLN A 219 -19.69 5.80 -17.76
CA GLN A 219 -20.87 6.24 -16.98
C GLN A 219 -21.60 7.41 -17.67
N VAL A 220 -20.86 8.34 -18.25
CA VAL A 220 -21.44 9.47 -19.01
C VAL A 220 -22.11 8.97 -20.28
N ALA A 221 -21.44 8.09 -21.03
CA ALA A 221 -22.01 7.48 -22.25
C ALA A 221 -23.30 6.67 -21.97
N ALA A 222 -23.37 6.03 -20.79
CA ALA A 222 -24.56 5.31 -20.33
C ALA A 222 -25.65 6.23 -19.72
N GLY A 223 -25.51 7.55 -19.77
CA GLY A 223 -26.43 8.52 -19.20
C GLY A 223 -26.56 8.51 -17.68
N ARG A 224 -25.60 7.86 -16.99
CA ARG A 224 -25.60 7.78 -15.52
C ARG A 224 -24.98 9.00 -14.85
N ARG A 225 -24.20 9.79 -15.60
CA ARG A 225 -23.58 11.06 -15.20
C ARG A 225 -23.69 12.08 -16.32
N ARG A 226 -23.63 13.34 -15.95
CA ARG A 226 -23.58 14.45 -16.88
C ARG A 226 -22.15 14.61 -17.43
N TRP A 227 -22.02 15.22 -18.62
CA TRP A 227 -20.73 15.47 -19.26
C TRP A 227 -19.82 16.41 -18.44
N ASP A 228 -20.41 17.32 -17.63
CA ASP A 228 -19.65 18.23 -16.75
C ASP A 228 -18.81 17.48 -15.69
N ALA A 229 -19.17 16.24 -15.36
CA ALA A 229 -18.34 15.38 -14.52
C ALA A 229 -16.98 15.04 -15.14
N ILE A 230 -16.88 14.99 -16.48
CA ILE A 230 -15.61 14.78 -17.19
C ILE A 230 -14.70 15.99 -16.99
N ALA A 231 -15.26 17.20 -17.20
CA ALA A 231 -14.52 18.44 -16.97
C ALA A 231 -14.07 18.57 -15.52
N ALA A 232 -14.96 18.26 -14.56
CA ALA A 232 -14.63 18.29 -13.13
C ALA A 232 -13.50 17.31 -12.79
N PHE A 233 -13.54 16.07 -13.31
CA PHE A 233 -12.46 15.08 -13.14
C PHE A 233 -11.15 15.57 -13.74
N GLY A 234 -11.19 16.14 -14.96
CA GLY A 234 -10.01 16.69 -15.63
C GLY A 234 -9.36 17.84 -14.83
N ILE A 235 -10.19 18.78 -14.33
CA ILE A 235 -9.71 19.90 -13.49
C ILE A 235 -9.07 19.35 -12.18
N GLY A 236 -9.72 18.39 -11.55
CA GLY A 236 -9.14 17.72 -10.37
C GLY A 236 -7.80 17.06 -10.66
N ALA A 237 -7.70 16.36 -11.81
CA ALA A 237 -6.48 15.67 -12.21
C ALA A 237 -5.33 16.63 -12.58
N LEU A 238 -5.63 17.82 -13.09
CA LEU A 238 -4.61 18.82 -13.44
C LEU A 238 -3.82 19.30 -12.21
N ILE A 239 -4.43 19.39 -11.03
CA ILE A 239 -3.78 19.96 -9.84
C ILE A 239 -2.50 19.18 -9.45
N PRO A 240 -2.54 17.86 -9.17
CA PRO A 240 -1.33 17.10 -8.85
C PRO A 240 -0.34 17.06 -10.01
N ALA A 241 -0.83 16.96 -11.26
CA ALA A 241 0.03 16.97 -12.43
C ALA A 241 0.84 18.28 -12.57
N LEU A 242 0.17 19.42 -12.42
CA LEU A 242 0.84 20.74 -12.48
C LEU A 242 1.82 20.94 -11.32
N LEU A 243 1.50 20.45 -10.10
CA LEU A 243 2.44 20.48 -8.98
C LEU A 243 3.68 19.65 -9.24
N MET A 244 3.53 18.45 -9.84
CA MET A 244 4.67 17.63 -10.26
C MET A 244 5.49 18.34 -11.35
N MET A 245 4.83 18.90 -12.37
CA MET A 245 5.51 19.63 -13.45
C MET A 245 6.26 20.85 -12.92
N LEU A 246 5.71 21.57 -11.95
CA LEU A 246 6.38 22.68 -11.28
C LEU A 246 7.61 22.19 -10.51
N TYR A 247 7.49 21.13 -9.72
CA TYR A 247 8.64 20.52 -9.04
C TYR A 247 9.73 20.11 -10.03
N ASN A 248 9.37 19.41 -11.10
CA ASN A 248 10.32 18.98 -12.12
C ASN A 248 11.03 20.18 -12.79
N THR A 249 10.29 21.24 -13.11
CA THR A 249 10.87 22.45 -13.71
C THR A 249 11.86 23.11 -12.76
N LEU A 250 11.54 23.21 -11.48
CA LEU A 250 12.40 23.84 -10.48
C LEU A 250 13.61 22.99 -10.11
N ALA A 251 13.47 21.65 -10.12
CA ALA A 251 14.53 20.72 -9.74
C ALA A 251 15.43 20.32 -10.94
N PHE A 252 14.84 20.13 -12.13
CA PHE A 252 15.51 19.53 -13.29
C PHE A 252 15.41 20.38 -14.56
N GLY A 253 14.84 21.59 -14.48
CA GLY A 253 14.81 22.55 -15.59
C GLY A 253 13.70 22.32 -16.64
N GLY A 254 12.87 21.30 -16.51
CA GLY A 254 11.79 21.04 -17.45
C GLY A 254 10.59 20.31 -16.82
N PRO A 255 9.35 20.60 -17.27
CA PRO A 255 8.13 20.09 -16.62
C PRO A 255 7.99 18.55 -16.70
N LEU A 256 8.58 17.91 -17.69
CA LEU A 256 8.58 16.45 -17.89
C LEU A 256 9.95 15.82 -17.61
N ASP A 257 10.92 16.61 -17.11
CA ASP A 257 12.23 16.11 -16.73
C ASP A 257 12.17 15.60 -15.27
N MET A 258 12.42 14.33 -15.06
CA MET A 258 12.19 13.67 -13.77
C MET A 258 13.50 13.15 -13.17
N GLY A 259 13.58 13.03 -11.85
CA GLY A 259 14.72 12.47 -11.14
C GLY A 259 15.16 11.09 -11.66
N TYR A 260 14.23 10.29 -12.17
CA TYR A 260 14.52 9.00 -12.81
C TYR A 260 15.49 9.08 -13.99
N PHE A 261 15.53 10.20 -14.73
CA PHE A 261 16.42 10.37 -15.89
C PHE A 261 17.82 10.81 -15.50
N HIS A 262 18.04 11.19 -14.25
CA HIS A 262 19.28 11.71 -13.70
C HIS A 262 19.87 10.83 -12.59
N HIS A 263 19.56 9.52 -12.63
CA HIS A 263 19.96 8.60 -11.56
C HIS A 263 21.47 8.56 -11.40
N ALA A 264 21.98 8.84 -10.18
CA ALA A 264 23.42 8.89 -9.90
C ALA A 264 24.07 7.49 -9.91
N THR A 265 23.30 6.43 -9.69
CA THR A 265 23.79 5.03 -9.67
C THR A 265 23.60 4.42 -11.06
N ALA A 266 24.71 4.04 -11.70
CA ALA A 266 24.75 3.54 -13.09
C ALA A 266 23.84 2.32 -13.34
N GLN A 267 23.63 1.46 -12.32
CA GLN A 267 22.75 0.30 -12.39
C GLN A 267 21.31 0.69 -12.73
N PHE A 268 20.79 1.78 -12.16
CA PHE A 268 19.41 2.21 -12.32
C PHE A 268 19.22 3.25 -13.44
N ALA A 269 20.31 3.91 -13.86
CA ALA A 269 20.28 4.95 -14.89
C ALA A 269 19.75 4.48 -16.26
N LYS A 270 19.72 3.16 -16.51
CA LYS A 270 19.30 2.55 -17.80
C LYS A 270 17.82 2.16 -17.83
N VAL A 271 17.11 2.21 -16.69
CA VAL A 271 15.73 1.70 -16.60
C VAL A 271 14.75 2.71 -17.16
N HIS A 272 14.95 3.99 -16.89
CA HIS A 272 14.07 5.07 -17.33
C HIS A 272 14.78 6.04 -18.24
N SER A 273 14.09 6.51 -19.27
CA SER A 273 14.59 7.57 -20.18
C SER A 273 13.45 8.52 -20.54
N ARG A 274 13.80 9.62 -21.23
CA ARG A 274 12.79 10.58 -21.73
C ARG A 274 11.86 9.93 -22.76
N GLU A 275 12.36 8.98 -23.55
CA GLU A 275 11.60 8.19 -24.54
C GLU A 275 10.78 7.09 -23.90
N ASN A 276 11.20 6.60 -22.72
CA ASN A 276 10.53 5.56 -21.95
C ASN A 276 10.43 5.93 -20.46
N PRO A 277 9.58 6.91 -20.13
CA PRO A 277 9.48 7.41 -18.75
C PRO A 277 8.93 6.39 -17.76
N LEU A 278 8.12 5.42 -18.22
CA LEU A 278 7.63 4.32 -17.38
C LEU A 278 8.68 3.23 -17.15
N GLY A 279 9.77 3.21 -17.93
CA GLY A 279 10.78 2.16 -17.87
C GLY A 279 10.27 0.78 -18.29
N ILE A 280 9.18 0.70 -19.08
CA ILE A 280 8.55 -0.55 -19.47
C ILE A 280 9.06 -1.03 -20.83
N GLY A 281 9.30 -2.35 -20.92
CA GLY A 281 9.67 -3.04 -22.17
C GLY A 281 8.49 -3.82 -22.74
N ARG A 282 8.82 -4.85 -23.50
CA ARG A 282 7.83 -5.85 -23.95
C ARG A 282 7.40 -6.70 -22.76
N PRO A 283 6.11 -7.11 -22.67
CA PRO A 283 5.67 -8.04 -21.65
C PRO A 283 6.44 -9.36 -21.72
N ASP A 284 6.98 -9.79 -20.59
CA ASP A 284 7.66 -11.07 -20.44
C ASP A 284 6.67 -12.08 -19.86
N TRP A 285 6.12 -12.93 -20.71
CA TRP A 285 5.09 -13.90 -20.36
C TRP A 285 5.57 -15.00 -19.43
N ASP A 286 6.87 -15.27 -19.38
CA ASP A 286 7.46 -16.28 -18.47
C ASP A 286 7.35 -15.83 -17.00
N ARG A 287 7.12 -14.54 -16.74
CA ARG A 287 6.90 -13.98 -15.40
C ARG A 287 5.49 -14.19 -14.88
N VAL A 288 4.52 -14.59 -15.69
CA VAL A 288 3.11 -14.76 -15.26
C VAL A 288 3.00 -15.76 -14.11
N VAL A 289 3.59 -16.94 -14.28
CA VAL A 289 3.55 -18.00 -13.26
C VAL A 289 4.31 -17.59 -11.98
N PRO A 290 5.56 -17.11 -12.06
CA PRO A 290 6.27 -16.58 -10.89
C PRO A 290 5.54 -15.46 -10.14
N LEU A 291 4.89 -14.52 -10.86
CA LEU A 291 4.15 -13.41 -10.26
C LEU A 291 2.80 -13.82 -9.66
N LEU A 292 2.20 -14.89 -10.13
CA LEU A 292 0.92 -15.37 -9.58
C LEU A 292 1.12 -16.38 -8.44
N TRP A 293 1.98 -17.37 -8.61
CA TRP A 293 2.09 -18.52 -7.69
C TRP A 293 3.48 -18.72 -7.09
N GLY A 294 4.51 -18.06 -7.61
CA GLY A 294 5.89 -18.26 -7.16
C GLY A 294 6.09 -17.94 -5.68
N ARG A 295 6.89 -18.74 -4.97
CA ARG A 295 7.24 -18.48 -3.57
C ARG A 295 8.08 -17.22 -3.40
N TYR A 296 8.80 -16.81 -4.45
CA TYR A 296 9.64 -15.62 -4.45
C TYR A 296 8.82 -14.33 -4.49
N ARG A 297 7.91 -14.18 -5.48
CA ARG A 297 7.12 -12.94 -5.71
C ARG A 297 5.67 -13.21 -6.11
N GLY A 298 5.11 -14.37 -5.78
CA GLY A 298 3.78 -14.78 -6.24
C GLY A 298 2.65 -14.15 -5.44
N LEU A 299 1.75 -13.48 -6.13
CA LEU A 299 0.61 -12.77 -5.53
C LEU A 299 -0.26 -13.69 -4.66
N LEU A 300 -0.58 -14.89 -5.15
CA LEU A 300 -1.45 -15.84 -4.44
C LEU A 300 -0.73 -16.56 -3.29
N PHE A 301 0.59 -16.68 -3.36
CA PHE A 301 1.37 -17.19 -2.24
C PHE A 301 1.35 -16.20 -1.06
N TYR A 302 1.58 -14.91 -1.31
CA TYR A 302 1.61 -13.87 -0.28
C TYR A 302 0.24 -13.33 0.11
N ALA A 303 -0.79 -13.58 -0.68
CA ALA A 303 -2.17 -13.18 -0.41
C ALA A 303 -3.15 -14.29 -0.83
N PRO A 304 -3.20 -15.44 -0.11
CA PRO A 304 -4.00 -16.59 -0.52
C PRO A 304 -5.49 -16.29 -0.70
N ILE A 305 -6.03 -15.31 0.04
CA ILE A 305 -7.44 -14.90 -0.07
C ILE A 305 -7.79 -14.40 -1.48
N LEU A 306 -6.83 -13.91 -2.24
CA LEU A 306 -7.04 -13.43 -3.61
C LEU A 306 -7.35 -14.57 -4.61
N ALA A 307 -7.15 -15.83 -4.24
CA ALA A 307 -7.66 -16.96 -5.02
C ALA A 307 -9.19 -16.91 -5.20
N LEU A 308 -9.89 -16.24 -4.28
CA LEU A 308 -11.34 -16.02 -4.38
C LEU A 308 -11.70 -14.88 -5.36
N ALA A 309 -10.75 -14.12 -5.88
CA ALA A 309 -11.05 -13.03 -6.80
C ALA A 309 -11.59 -13.53 -8.14
N ALA A 310 -11.03 -14.60 -8.70
CA ALA A 310 -11.48 -15.15 -9.98
C ALA A 310 -12.96 -15.61 -9.92
N PRO A 311 -13.39 -16.49 -9.00
CA PRO A 311 -14.81 -16.81 -8.85
C PRO A 311 -15.64 -15.59 -8.41
N GLY A 312 -15.04 -14.60 -7.74
CA GLY A 312 -15.68 -13.35 -7.37
C GLY A 312 -16.07 -12.50 -8.56
N TRP A 313 -15.23 -12.33 -9.57
CA TRP A 313 -15.59 -11.64 -10.81
C TRP A 313 -16.74 -12.34 -11.52
N VAL A 314 -16.73 -13.68 -11.59
CA VAL A 314 -17.83 -14.46 -12.16
C VAL A 314 -19.12 -14.22 -11.37
N ALA A 315 -19.08 -14.28 -10.05
CA ALA A 315 -20.24 -14.04 -9.19
C ALA A 315 -20.79 -12.62 -9.35
N MET A 316 -19.94 -11.61 -9.49
CA MET A 316 -20.35 -10.22 -9.77
C MET A 316 -21.02 -10.10 -11.13
N ALA A 317 -20.50 -10.77 -12.15
CA ALA A 317 -21.06 -10.80 -13.48
C ALA A 317 -22.46 -11.43 -13.48
N VAL A 318 -22.62 -12.60 -12.87
CA VAL A 318 -23.92 -13.27 -12.71
C VAL A 318 -24.94 -12.40 -11.96
N ARG A 319 -24.48 -11.64 -10.96
CA ARG A 319 -25.29 -10.69 -10.18
C ARG A 319 -25.47 -9.33 -10.87
N LYS A 320 -25.12 -9.22 -12.16
CA LYS A 320 -25.24 -8.00 -12.98
C LYS A 320 -24.49 -6.77 -12.40
N ARG A 321 -23.40 -7.00 -11.67
CA ARG A 321 -22.51 -5.95 -11.15
C ARG A 321 -21.35 -5.67 -12.11
N TRP A 322 -21.63 -5.65 -13.41
CA TRP A 322 -20.65 -5.59 -14.50
C TRP A 322 -19.68 -4.41 -14.41
N SER A 323 -20.20 -3.21 -14.07
CA SER A 323 -19.36 -2.00 -14.03
C SER A 323 -18.22 -2.10 -13.02
N LEU A 324 -18.52 -2.54 -11.78
CA LEU A 324 -17.49 -2.73 -10.75
C LEU A 324 -16.59 -3.94 -11.04
N ALA A 325 -17.15 -5.01 -11.62
CA ALA A 325 -16.36 -6.17 -12.02
C ALA A 325 -15.34 -5.78 -13.10
N ALA A 326 -15.78 -5.09 -14.14
CA ALA A 326 -14.92 -4.68 -15.25
C ALA A 326 -13.82 -3.71 -14.82
N VAL A 327 -14.14 -2.66 -14.05
CA VAL A 327 -13.14 -1.67 -13.63
C VAL A 327 -12.14 -2.28 -12.64
N SER A 328 -12.57 -3.15 -11.73
CA SER A 328 -11.64 -3.82 -10.81
C SER A 328 -10.71 -4.79 -11.54
N LEU A 329 -11.23 -5.55 -12.51
CA LEU A 329 -10.42 -6.43 -13.34
C LEU A 329 -9.43 -5.62 -14.20
N ALA A 330 -9.90 -4.56 -14.87
CA ALA A 330 -9.06 -3.70 -15.71
C ALA A 330 -7.92 -3.05 -14.88
N ALA A 331 -8.21 -2.60 -13.67
CA ALA A 331 -7.19 -2.07 -12.76
C ALA A 331 -6.15 -3.12 -12.38
N CYS A 332 -6.57 -4.35 -12.05
CA CYS A 332 -5.66 -5.46 -11.76
C CYS A 332 -4.80 -5.82 -12.97
N VAL A 333 -5.41 -5.92 -14.16
CA VAL A 333 -4.69 -6.21 -15.41
C VAL A 333 -3.69 -5.10 -15.72
N ALA A 334 -4.05 -3.83 -15.54
CA ALA A 334 -3.16 -2.70 -15.80
C ALA A 334 -1.90 -2.75 -14.94
N VAL A 335 -2.01 -2.95 -13.62
CA VAL A 335 -0.84 -3.07 -12.72
C VAL A 335 -0.01 -4.30 -13.05
N PHE A 336 -0.68 -5.43 -13.32
CA PHE A 336 0.00 -6.68 -13.63
C PHE A 336 0.79 -6.58 -14.97
N ALA A 337 0.18 -5.98 -15.99
CA ALA A 337 0.81 -5.77 -17.29
C ALA A 337 2.03 -4.85 -17.20
N VAL A 338 1.96 -3.77 -16.41
CA VAL A 338 3.11 -2.92 -16.14
C VAL A 338 4.24 -3.73 -15.50
N ASN A 339 3.94 -4.56 -14.50
CA ASN A 339 4.97 -5.35 -13.83
C ASN A 339 5.55 -6.45 -14.74
N LEU A 340 4.75 -7.07 -15.62
CA LEU A 340 5.25 -8.01 -16.63
C LEU A 340 6.24 -7.37 -17.60
N SER A 341 6.06 -6.06 -17.84
CA SER A 341 6.86 -5.29 -18.81
C SER A 341 8.03 -4.56 -18.17
N TYR A 342 8.15 -4.58 -16.83
CA TYR A 342 9.16 -3.84 -16.10
C TYR A 342 10.44 -4.68 -15.91
N PRO A 343 11.64 -4.20 -16.31
CA PRO A 343 12.88 -4.96 -16.15
C PRO A 343 13.14 -5.39 -14.70
N GLU A 344 12.93 -4.46 -13.74
CA GLU A 344 13.11 -4.70 -12.31
C GLU A 344 11.82 -5.27 -11.67
N TRP A 345 11.20 -6.26 -12.33
CA TRP A 345 9.91 -6.85 -11.95
C TRP A 345 9.86 -7.43 -10.52
N THR A 346 11.00 -7.82 -9.98
CA THR A 346 11.14 -8.35 -8.62
C THR A 346 10.92 -7.29 -7.55
N GLY A 347 11.10 -6.01 -7.93
CA GLY A 347 11.01 -4.89 -7.01
C GLY A 347 12.21 -4.74 -6.06
N GLY A 348 13.35 -5.42 -6.33
CA GLY A 348 14.55 -5.37 -5.49
C GLY A 348 14.34 -6.00 -4.12
N TRP A 349 14.94 -5.42 -3.08
CA TRP A 349 14.79 -5.87 -1.70
C TRP A 349 13.37 -5.62 -1.19
N SER A 350 12.57 -6.66 -1.13
CA SER A 350 11.13 -6.53 -0.84
C SER A 350 10.50 -7.85 -0.39
N THR A 351 9.37 -7.77 0.27
CA THR A 351 8.54 -8.94 0.61
C THR A 351 7.44 -9.11 -0.43
N GLY A 352 7.40 -10.28 -1.03
CA GLY A 352 6.37 -10.63 -2.02
C GLY A 352 6.39 -9.73 -3.26
N PRO A 353 5.27 -9.65 -3.98
CA PRO A 353 5.17 -8.89 -5.23
C PRO A 353 4.94 -7.40 -4.96
N ARG A 354 5.99 -6.68 -4.55
CA ARG A 354 5.93 -5.27 -4.16
C ARG A 354 5.19 -4.40 -5.17
N LEU A 355 5.56 -4.52 -6.44
CA LEU A 355 5.02 -3.69 -7.51
C LEU A 355 3.55 -4.00 -7.84
N LEU A 356 3.04 -5.15 -7.38
CA LEU A 356 1.61 -5.50 -7.50
C LEU A 356 0.78 -4.99 -6.30
N THR A 357 1.39 -4.40 -5.28
CA THR A 357 0.66 -3.92 -4.09
C THR A 357 -0.50 -2.97 -4.42
N PRO A 358 -0.40 -2.02 -5.37
CA PRO A 358 -1.52 -1.14 -5.71
C PRO A 358 -2.75 -1.85 -6.28
N LEU A 359 -2.63 -3.09 -6.81
CA LEU A 359 -3.79 -3.85 -7.28
C LEU A 359 -4.59 -4.52 -6.14
N LEU A 360 -3.97 -4.72 -4.97
CA LEU A 360 -4.57 -5.50 -3.89
C LEU A 360 -6.00 -5.05 -3.52
N PRO A 361 -6.28 -3.76 -3.30
CA PRO A 361 -7.63 -3.34 -2.96
C PRO A 361 -8.63 -3.58 -4.10
N PHE A 362 -8.20 -3.52 -5.37
CA PHE A 362 -9.06 -3.82 -6.52
C PHE A 362 -9.36 -5.32 -6.62
N ALA A 363 -8.39 -6.18 -6.31
CA ALA A 363 -8.57 -7.63 -6.26
C ALA A 363 -9.44 -8.08 -5.07
N MET A 364 -9.51 -7.28 -4.00
CA MET A 364 -10.44 -7.53 -2.87
C MET A 364 -11.91 -7.18 -3.20
N ILE A 365 -12.18 -6.37 -4.21
CA ILE A 365 -13.57 -6.05 -4.65
C ILE A 365 -14.32 -7.33 -5.09
N PRO A 366 -13.80 -8.17 -6.00
CA PRO A 366 -14.47 -9.42 -6.37
C PRO A 366 -14.54 -10.42 -5.20
N VAL A 367 -13.56 -10.46 -4.29
CA VAL A 367 -13.66 -11.25 -3.06
C VAL A 367 -14.89 -10.81 -2.24
N ALA A 368 -15.09 -9.50 -2.07
CA ALA A 368 -16.30 -8.98 -1.45
C ALA A 368 -17.56 -9.33 -2.26
N GLY A 369 -17.50 -9.23 -3.60
CA GLY A 369 -18.58 -9.63 -4.49
C GLY A 369 -19.01 -11.09 -4.30
N LEU A 370 -18.06 -11.99 -4.10
CA LEU A 370 -18.33 -13.39 -3.82
C LEU A 370 -18.94 -13.58 -2.40
N LEU A 371 -18.40 -12.93 -1.39
CA LEU A 371 -18.88 -12.95 -0.01
C LEU A 371 -20.28 -12.33 0.15
N GLY A 372 -20.66 -11.40 -0.72
CA GLY A 372 -22.01 -10.84 -0.78
C GLY A 372 -23.06 -11.80 -1.35
N GLY A 373 -22.65 -12.95 -1.88
CA GLY A 373 -23.53 -14.05 -2.31
C GLY A 373 -23.92 -14.97 -1.14
N ARG A 374 -24.90 -15.86 -1.39
CA ARG A 374 -25.38 -16.86 -0.40
C ARG A 374 -24.69 -18.22 -0.57
N TRP A 375 -23.35 -18.22 -0.71
CA TRP A 375 -22.59 -19.45 -0.94
C TRP A 375 -22.13 -20.05 0.40
N ARG A 376 -22.60 -21.27 0.71
CA ARG A 376 -22.41 -21.94 2.02
C ARG A 376 -20.94 -22.03 2.46
N PHE A 377 -20.02 -22.34 1.54
CA PHE A 377 -18.62 -22.62 1.87
C PHE A 377 -17.68 -21.42 1.70
N VAL A 378 -18.12 -20.33 1.06
CA VAL A 378 -17.26 -19.18 0.75
C VAL A 378 -16.79 -18.46 2.03
N GLY A 379 -17.67 -18.27 2.99
CA GLY A 379 -17.31 -17.60 4.25
C GLY A 379 -16.20 -18.34 5.01
N PRO A 380 -16.40 -19.63 5.37
CA PRO A 380 -15.35 -20.42 6.03
C PRO A 380 -14.03 -20.48 5.22
N THR A 381 -14.09 -20.68 3.90
CA THR A 381 -12.91 -20.67 3.04
C THR A 381 -12.18 -19.34 3.10
N ALA A 382 -12.91 -18.23 3.01
CA ALA A 382 -12.31 -16.89 3.08
C ALA A 382 -11.64 -16.65 4.45
N VAL A 383 -12.24 -17.10 5.53
CA VAL A 383 -11.63 -17.03 6.89
C VAL A 383 -10.34 -17.85 6.94
N GLY A 384 -10.36 -19.11 6.46
CA GLY A 384 -9.17 -19.96 6.43
C GLY A 384 -8.03 -19.36 5.63
N LEU A 385 -8.32 -18.85 4.42
CA LEU A 385 -7.32 -18.20 3.56
C LEU A 385 -6.81 -16.87 4.16
N ALA A 386 -7.69 -16.10 4.83
CA ALA A 386 -7.28 -14.89 5.53
C ALA A 386 -6.38 -15.21 6.73
N LEU A 387 -6.67 -16.24 7.52
CA LEU A 387 -5.82 -16.65 8.64
C LEU A 387 -4.45 -17.15 8.16
N ALA A 388 -4.41 -17.96 7.09
CA ALA A 388 -3.16 -18.41 6.49
C ALA A 388 -2.32 -17.24 5.98
N GLY A 389 -2.95 -16.30 5.26
CA GLY A 389 -2.28 -15.07 4.78
C GLY A 389 -1.81 -14.18 5.92
N ALA A 390 -2.60 -13.98 6.98
CA ALA A 390 -2.22 -13.15 8.12
C ALA A 390 -1.04 -13.77 8.89
N GLY A 391 -1.03 -15.07 9.09
CA GLY A 391 0.10 -15.79 9.70
C GLY A 391 1.37 -15.62 8.85
N LEU A 392 1.28 -15.82 7.54
CA LEU A 392 2.39 -15.65 6.62
C LEU A 392 2.92 -14.21 6.64
N MET A 393 2.04 -13.21 6.53
CA MET A 393 2.43 -11.80 6.54
C MET A 393 3.04 -11.38 7.88
N LEU A 394 2.53 -11.90 9.01
CA LEU A 394 3.13 -11.65 10.31
C LEU A 394 4.56 -12.21 10.39
N MET A 395 4.79 -13.41 9.84
CA MET A 395 6.13 -14.00 9.81
C MET A 395 7.12 -13.13 9.06
N PHE A 396 6.75 -12.64 7.87
CA PHE A 396 7.59 -11.73 7.09
C PHE A 396 7.76 -10.38 7.77
N GLN A 397 6.70 -9.84 8.33
CA GLN A 397 6.73 -8.56 9.04
C GLN A 397 7.67 -8.61 10.26
N ALA A 398 7.67 -9.72 10.97
CA ALA A 398 8.48 -9.92 12.17
C ALA A 398 9.99 -9.98 11.87
N VAL A 399 10.40 -10.59 10.78
CA VAL A 399 11.83 -10.71 10.43
C VAL A 399 12.37 -9.51 9.67
N GLY A 400 11.50 -8.63 9.22
CA GLY A 400 11.84 -7.44 8.44
C GLY A 400 11.27 -7.49 7.04
N ALA A 401 10.76 -6.36 6.64
CA ALA A 401 9.94 -6.22 5.42
C ALA A 401 10.71 -6.29 4.10
N ARG A 402 12.04 -6.45 4.12
CA ARG A 402 12.93 -6.30 2.96
C ARG A 402 13.82 -7.51 2.79
N ILE A 403 13.26 -8.51 2.12
CA ILE A 403 14.02 -9.71 1.74
C ILE A 403 14.90 -9.36 0.52
N PRO A 404 16.19 -9.69 0.54
CA PRO A 404 17.09 -9.49 -0.59
C PRO A 404 16.61 -10.14 -1.88
N GLN A 405 17.04 -9.56 -2.99
CA GLN A 405 16.57 -9.98 -4.31
C GLN A 405 17.21 -11.28 -4.83
N ASP A 406 18.33 -11.70 -4.26
CA ASP A 406 19.07 -12.91 -4.57
C ASP A 406 18.56 -14.16 -3.83
N VAL A 407 17.58 -14.00 -2.95
CA VAL A 407 16.89 -15.10 -2.26
C VAL A 407 15.80 -15.67 -3.15
N HIS A 408 15.79 -16.98 -3.38
CA HIS A 408 14.82 -17.63 -4.28
C HIS A 408 13.56 -18.13 -3.57
N ASP A 409 13.68 -18.63 -2.34
CA ASP A 409 12.56 -19.00 -1.48
C ASP A 409 12.66 -18.24 -0.14
N PRO A 410 12.13 -17.00 -0.08
CA PRO A 410 12.23 -16.16 1.12
C PRO A 410 11.72 -16.79 2.40
N LEU A 411 10.69 -17.63 2.31
CA LEU A 411 10.13 -18.30 3.48
C LEU A 411 11.11 -19.34 4.05
N VAL A 412 11.69 -20.15 3.18
CA VAL A 412 12.54 -21.29 3.61
C VAL A 412 13.97 -20.84 3.88
N GLU A 413 14.50 -19.91 3.09
CA GLU A 413 15.90 -19.49 3.18
C GLU A 413 16.14 -18.42 4.26
N VAL A 414 15.12 -17.62 4.61
CA VAL A 414 15.28 -16.50 5.53
C VAL A 414 14.30 -16.56 6.71
N VAL A 415 12.99 -16.52 6.41
CA VAL A 415 11.98 -16.29 7.43
C VAL A 415 11.91 -17.46 8.42
N TRP A 416 11.80 -18.68 7.91
CA TRP A 416 11.65 -19.86 8.75
C TRP A 416 12.88 -20.16 9.62
N PRO A 417 14.13 -20.09 9.11
CA PRO A 417 15.33 -20.20 9.95
C PRO A 417 15.39 -19.16 11.09
N LEU A 418 15.09 -17.91 10.78
CA LEU A 418 15.05 -16.84 11.81
C LEU A 418 14.01 -17.13 12.90
N TRP A 419 12.82 -17.61 12.53
CA TRP A 419 11.78 -17.98 13.50
C TRP A 419 12.19 -19.18 14.37
N ARG A 420 12.97 -20.11 13.85
CA ARG A 420 13.52 -21.24 14.62
C ARG A 420 14.75 -20.88 15.48
N GLY A 421 15.27 -19.68 15.36
CA GLY A 421 16.42 -19.25 16.09
C GLY A 421 17.75 -19.56 15.41
N GLU A 422 17.73 -19.94 14.14
CA GLU A 422 18.90 -20.23 13.32
C GLU A 422 19.53 -18.94 12.76
N ALA A 423 20.80 -19.01 12.41
CA ALA A 423 21.49 -17.93 11.70
C ALA A 423 21.19 -17.97 10.21
N VAL A 424 21.13 -16.81 9.59
CA VAL A 424 21.02 -16.64 8.12
C VAL A 424 22.21 -15.84 7.59
N PRO A 425 22.50 -15.86 6.28
CA PRO A 425 23.67 -15.19 5.71
C PRO A 425 23.78 -13.70 6.04
N MET A 426 25.02 -13.21 6.00
CA MET A 426 25.53 -11.98 6.60
C MET A 426 24.99 -10.63 6.15
N TRP A 427 24.31 -10.54 5.04
CA TRP A 427 23.71 -9.29 4.56
C TRP A 427 22.41 -8.92 5.31
N TRP A 428 21.91 -9.82 6.15
CA TRP A 428 20.82 -9.53 7.07
C TRP A 428 21.33 -8.60 8.17
N THR A 429 20.58 -7.58 8.54
CA THR A 429 20.96 -6.44 9.38
C THR A 429 21.45 -6.78 10.82
N GLY A 430 21.70 -8.05 11.15
CA GLY A 430 22.13 -8.50 12.46
C GLY A 430 21.01 -8.59 13.51
N GLU A 431 19.88 -7.98 13.29
CA GLU A 431 18.69 -8.10 14.15
C GLU A 431 17.86 -9.29 13.63
N ARG A 432 17.65 -10.31 14.45
CA ARG A 432 16.82 -11.48 14.08
C ARG A 432 15.39 -11.08 13.77
N PHE A 433 14.82 -10.20 14.58
CA PHE A 433 13.47 -9.69 14.43
C PHE A 433 13.47 -8.16 14.34
N ALA A 434 12.49 -7.63 13.61
CA ALA A 434 12.25 -6.20 13.52
C ALA A 434 12.00 -5.59 14.90
N ARG A 435 12.46 -4.37 15.11
CA ARG A 435 12.10 -3.61 16.31
C ARG A 435 10.59 -3.50 16.40
N ASN A 436 10.08 -3.66 17.62
CA ASN A 436 8.65 -3.67 17.86
C ASN A 436 8.34 -3.06 19.23
N LEU A 437 7.07 -2.71 19.42
CA LEU A 437 6.62 -2.02 20.63
C LEU A 437 6.92 -2.81 21.91
N PHE A 438 6.74 -4.13 21.91
CA PHE A 438 7.02 -4.95 23.09
C PHE A 438 8.51 -4.96 23.44
N GLY A 439 9.39 -5.08 22.44
CA GLY A 439 10.83 -4.99 22.64
C GLY A 439 11.31 -3.63 23.15
N LEU A 440 10.59 -2.54 22.80
CA LEU A 440 10.89 -1.20 23.30
C LEU A 440 10.41 -0.99 24.75
N VAL A 441 9.24 -1.55 25.12
CA VAL A 441 8.64 -1.38 26.45
C VAL A 441 9.23 -2.35 27.47
N ALA A 442 9.58 -3.55 27.07
CA ALA A 442 10.10 -4.61 27.93
C ALA A 442 11.40 -5.25 27.37
N PRO A 443 12.48 -4.48 27.17
CA PRO A 443 13.69 -4.99 26.52
C PRO A 443 14.33 -6.13 27.29
N GLY A 444 14.31 -6.12 28.62
CA GLY A 444 14.83 -7.18 29.47
C GLY A 444 14.07 -8.50 29.32
N ALA A 445 12.76 -8.43 29.09
CA ALA A 445 11.95 -9.63 28.84
C ALA A 445 12.33 -10.27 27.51
N VAL A 446 12.56 -9.48 26.45
CA VAL A 446 12.98 -9.98 25.13
C VAL A 446 14.41 -10.52 25.19
N ALA A 447 15.31 -9.82 25.86
CA ALA A 447 16.72 -10.25 26.02
C ALA A 447 16.85 -11.58 26.81
N GLY A 448 15.92 -11.87 27.71
CA GLY A 448 15.86 -13.12 28.46
C GLY A 448 15.28 -14.31 27.70
N LEU A 449 14.71 -14.12 26.52
CA LEU A 449 14.17 -15.21 25.72
C LEU A 449 15.29 -16.00 25.04
N ALA A 450 15.22 -17.33 25.13
CA ALA A 450 16.05 -18.18 24.30
C ALA A 450 15.79 -17.91 22.81
N PRO A 451 16.78 -18.04 21.92
CA PRO A 451 16.62 -17.75 20.50
C PRO A 451 15.40 -18.42 19.84
N SER A 452 15.11 -19.68 20.18
CA SER A 452 13.97 -20.43 19.68
C SER A 452 12.60 -19.91 20.19
N TRP A 453 12.58 -19.11 21.23
CA TRP A 453 11.38 -18.53 21.84
C TRP A 453 11.26 -17.02 21.62
N ALA A 454 12.20 -16.40 20.93
CA ALA A 454 12.22 -14.94 20.70
C ALA A 454 10.97 -14.43 19.94
N TRP A 455 10.28 -15.29 19.20
CA TRP A 455 9.01 -14.97 18.52
C TRP A 455 7.87 -14.64 19.51
N LEU A 456 7.97 -15.03 20.80
CA LEU A 456 6.97 -14.70 21.82
C LEU A 456 6.79 -13.19 22.00
N GLN A 457 7.76 -12.36 21.59
CA GLN A 457 7.61 -10.91 21.58
C GLN A 457 6.44 -10.42 20.71
N PHE A 458 5.93 -11.24 19.77
CA PHE A 458 4.76 -10.91 18.93
C PHE A 458 3.44 -11.43 19.52
N ALA A 459 3.47 -12.22 20.60
CA ALA A 459 2.25 -12.74 21.22
C ALA A 459 1.27 -11.64 21.66
N PRO A 460 1.69 -10.51 22.26
CA PRO A 460 0.76 -9.43 22.62
C PRO A 460 0.03 -8.85 21.40
N LEU A 461 0.70 -8.72 20.26
CA LEU A 461 0.09 -8.27 19.02
C LEU A 461 -0.95 -9.27 18.52
N VAL A 462 -0.60 -10.56 18.45
CA VAL A 462 -1.51 -11.62 17.98
C VAL A 462 -2.76 -11.69 18.88
N VAL A 463 -2.58 -11.60 20.18
CA VAL A 463 -3.70 -11.57 21.15
C VAL A 463 -4.58 -10.35 20.92
N ALA A 464 -4.00 -9.17 20.77
CA ALA A 464 -4.75 -7.94 20.50
C ALA A 464 -5.52 -8.02 19.17
N GLN A 465 -4.89 -8.54 18.11
CA GLN A 465 -5.56 -8.76 16.82
C GLN A 465 -6.71 -9.77 16.93
N ALA A 466 -6.52 -10.88 17.62
CA ALA A 466 -7.54 -11.89 17.81
C ALA A 466 -8.74 -11.35 18.62
N ILE A 467 -8.47 -10.67 19.74
CA ILE A 467 -9.51 -10.04 20.56
C ILE A 467 -10.24 -8.95 19.75
N GLY A 468 -9.52 -8.05 19.08
CA GLY A 468 -10.11 -6.99 18.28
C GLY A 468 -10.98 -7.53 17.14
N ALA A 469 -10.52 -8.53 16.40
CA ALA A 469 -11.31 -9.20 15.37
C ALA A 469 -12.56 -9.89 15.94
N ALA A 470 -12.45 -10.56 17.10
CA ALA A 470 -13.58 -11.18 17.77
C ALA A 470 -14.62 -10.15 18.24
N LEU A 471 -14.19 -9.03 18.80
CA LEU A 471 -15.08 -7.95 19.22
C LEU A 471 -15.81 -7.33 18.01
N LEU A 472 -15.08 -7.04 16.92
CA LEU A 472 -15.68 -6.51 15.70
C LEU A 472 -16.68 -7.47 15.07
N THR A 473 -16.37 -8.77 15.04
CA THR A 473 -17.28 -9.78 14.50
C THR A 473 -18.51 -10.00 15.39
N ARG A 474 -18.38 -9.84 16.70
CA ARG A 474 -19.53 -9.85 17.64
C ARG A 474 -20.40 -8.61 17.44
N ALA A 475 -19.82 -7.42 17.40
CA ALA A 475 -20.53 -6.15 17.18
C ALA A 475 -21.21 -6.09 15.80
N ALA A 476 -20.70 -6.84 14.81
CA ALA A 476 -21.29 -6.97 13.49
C ALA A 476 -22.44 -8.01 13.41
N ARG A 477 -22.88 -8.62 14.52
CA ARG A 477 -24.11 -9.45 14.53
C ARG A 477 -25.33 -8.56 14.30
N PRO A 478 -26.33 -9.01 13.50
CA PRO A 478 -27.65 -8.41 13.58
C PRO A 478 -28.11 -8.50 15.04
N GLU A 479 -28.69 -7.42 15.57
CA GLU A 479 -29.49 -7.57 16.80
C GLU A 479 -30.51 -8.66 16.49
N ALA A 480 -30.40 -9.79 17.20
CA ALA A 480 -31.44 -10.79 17.16
C ALA A 480 -32.72 -10.09 17.58
N ASP A 481 -33.77 -10.19 16.77
CA ASP A 481 -35.06 -9.58 16.94
C ASP A 481 -35.37 -9.46 18.44
N ALA A 482 -35.43 -8.22 18.92
CA ALA A 482 -36.03 -7.97 20.22
C ALA A 482 -37.48 -8.50 20.11
N PRO A 483 -37.96 -9.33 21.01
CA PRO A 483 -39.34 -9.79 20.95
C PRO A 483 -40.23 -8.57 20.93
N VAL A 484 -41.01 -8.42 19.84
CA VAL A 484 -42.07 -7.43 19.76
C VAL A 484 -43.01 -7.72 20.91
N GLY A 485 -42.87 -6.94 21.98
CA GLY A 485 -43.80 -6.89 23.09
C GLY A 485 -45.06 -6.06 22.74
#